data_7b93ba1170f646f96997a1eac0bcc8af
#
_entry.id   7b93ba1170f646f96997a1eac0bcc8af
#
_cell.length_a   1.000
_cell.length_b   1.000
_cell.length_c   1.000
_cell.angle_alpha   90.00
_cell.angle_beta   90.00
_cell.angle_gamma   90.00
#
_symmetry.space_group_name_H-M   'P 1'
#
loop_
_entity.id
_entity.type
_entity.pdbx_description
1 polymer ?
#
loop_
_entity_poly.entity_id
_entity_poly.type
_entity_poly.pdbx_seq_one_letter_code
_entity_poly.pdbx_strand_id
1 'polypeptide(L)'
;LISAEAIRDVGAFAEDFFAYVEDAELCVRFKRAGYRILFEPRAKALHRTPRIEEDPAPYKIRLRDRNRRRVIRRHFGLLVRIPFLARFFITRIILLVRYSVRLDWPRAVAVVQGMIEP
;
A
#
# COMPACT_ATOMS: atom_id res chain seq x y z
N LEU A 1 17.28 5.27 6.89
CA LEU A 1 18.38 4.35 7.14
C LEU A 1 17.83 3.08 7.78
N ILE A 2 18.32 1.92 7.36
CA ILE A 2 17.95 0.62 7.94
C ILE A 2 19.26 -0.06 8.38
N SER A 3 19.24 -0.69 9.56
CA SER A 3 20.38 -1.45 10.07
C SER A 3 20.59 -2.70 9.20
N ALA A 4 21.85 -3.02 8.88
CA ALA A 4 22.21 -4.23 8.15
C ALA A 4 21.86 -5.51 8.96
N GLU A 5 21.91 -5.44 10.28
CA GLU A 5 21.47 -6.52 11.16
C GLU A 5 19.97 -6.78 11.01
N ALA A 6 19.15 -5.73 11.06
CA ALA A 6 17.71 -5.84 10.89
C ALA A 6 17.32 -6.44 9.52
N ILE A 7 18.04 -6.09 8.45
CA ILE A 7 17.83 -6.69 7.12
C ILE A 7 18.21 -8.17 7.10
N ARG A 8 19.32 -8.55 7.76
CA ARG A 8 19.72 -9.98 7.83
C ARG A 8 18.72 -10.82 8.63
N ASP A 9 18.15 -10.26 9.68
CA ASP A 9 17.22 -10.93 10.57
C ASP A 9 15.81 -11.04 9.95
N VAL A 10 15.30 -9.96 9.38
CA VAL A 10 13.90 -9.86 8.91
C VAL A 10 13.76 -10.09 7.40
N GLY A 11 14.84 -9.95 6.65
CA GLY A 11 14.85 -9.96 5.20
C GLY A 11 14.59 -8.58 4.58
N ALA A 12 14.85 -8.48 3.29
CA ALA A 12 14.66 -7.26 2.47
C ALA A 12 13.19 -7.09 2.05
N PHE A 13 12.94 -6.26 1.05
CA PHE A 13 11.60 -6.07 0.49
C PHE A 13 11.03 -7.38 -0.05
N ALA A 14 9.74 -7.60 0.20
CA ALA A 14 9.02 -8.76 -0.32
C ALA A 14 8.72 -8.54 -1.82
N GLU A 15 9.33 -9.36 -2.69
CA GLU A 15 9.28 -9.20 -4.15
C GLU A 15 7.86 -9.29 -4.73
N ASP A 16 6.97 -10.04 -4.08
CA ASP A 16 5.57 -10.20 -4.49
C ASP A 16 4.75 -8.90 -4.41
N PHE A 17 5.27 -7.86 -3.76
CA PHE A 17 4.65 -6.53 -3.76
C PHE A 17 4.96 -5.76 -5.04
N PHE A 18 6.11 -5.98 -5.67
CA PHE A 18 6.62 -5.28 -6.84
C PHE A 18 6.78 -3.77 -6.61
N ALA A 19 5.70 -3.03 -6.38
CA ALA A 19 5.71 -1.59 -6.11
C ALA A 19 4.49 -1.18 -5.28
N TYR A 20 4.65 -0.11 -4.48
CA TYR A 20 3.68 0.46 -3.54
C TYR A 20 3.36 -0.44 -2.33
N VAL A 21 3.46 0.16 -1.15
CA VAL A 21 3.18 -0.48 0.17
C VAL A 21 4.24 -1.50 0.61
N GLU A 22 5.27 -1.78 -0.21
CA GLU A 22 6.41 -2.63 0.15
C GLU A 22 7.20 -2.09 1.35
N ASP A 23 7.32 -0.78 1.44
CA ASP A 23 7.94 -0.08 2.55
C ASP A 23 7.15 -0.22 3.85
N ALA A 24 5.84 -0.08 3.77
CA ALA A 24 4.96 -0.28 4.92
C ALA A 24 4.95 -1.75 5.38
N GLU A 25 4.98 -2.71 4.46
CA GLU A 25 5.09 -4.14 4.74
C GLU A 25 6.38 -4.45 5.50
N LEU A 26 7.50 -3.96 5.01
CA LEU A 26 8.81 -4.11 5.65
C LEU A 26 8.82 -3.51 7.06
N CYS A 27 8.23 -2.32 7.24
CA CYS A 27 8.08 -1.69 8.54
C CYS A 27 7.26 -2.54 9.51
N VAL A 28 6.20 -3.21 9.05
CA VAL A 28 5.41 -4.13 9.88
C VAL A 28 6.25 -5.32 10.32
N ARG A 29 7.06 -5.90 9.43
CA ARG A 29 7.96 -7.01 9.79
C ARG A 29 9.00 -6.58 10.82
N PHE A 30 9.66 -5.44 10.63
CA PHE A 30 10.60 -4.90 11.61
C PHE A 30 9.97 -4.70 12.99
N LYS A 31 8.78 -4.08 13.04
CA LYS A 31 8.08 -3.90 14.31
C LYS A 31 7.76 -5.22 15.02
N ARG A 32 7.39 -6.26 14.26
CA ARG A 32 7.10 -7.58 14.81
C ARG A 32 8.33 -8.31 15.30
N ALA A 33 9.47 -8.07 14.70
CA ALA A 33 10.76 -8.58 15.15
C ALA A 33 11.35 -7.79 16.33
N GLY A 34 10.64 -6.78 16.85
CA GLY A 34 11.07 -5.99 18.00
C GLY A 34 11.90 -4.75 17.65
N TYR A 35 12.15 -4.49 16.37
CA TYR A 35 12.88 -3.29 15.94
C TYR A 35 12.02 -2.02 16.09
N ARG A 36 12.68 -0.92 16.42
CA ARG A 36 12.05 0.40 16.51
C ARG A 36 12.09 1.11 15.16
N ILE A 37 10.99 1.74 14.79
CA ILE A 37 10.91 2.64 13.65
C ILE A 37 10.91 4.05 14.21
N LEU A 38 11.93 4.84 13.82
CA LEU A 38 12.13 6.19 14.32
C LEU A 38 11.95 7.21 13.19
N PHE A 39 11.36 8.34 13.52
CA PHE A 39 11.39 9.52 12.67
C PHE A 39 12.61 10.37 13.03
N GLU A 40 13.47 10.64 12.03
CA GLU A 40 14.64 11.52 12.19
C GLU A 40 14.45 12.77 11.32
N PRO A 41 14.06 13.92 11.88
CA PRO A 41 13.75 15.13 11.12
C PRO A 41 14.96 15.76 10.42
N ARG A 42 16.19 15.39 10.80
CA ARG A 42 17.43 15.85 10.16
C ARG A 42 17.78 15.04 8.92
N ALA A 43 17.21 13.83 8.76
CA ALA A 43 17.40 13.01 7.58
C ALA A 43 16.53 13.56 6.44
N LYS A 44 17.15 14.28 5.52
CA LYS A 44 16.48 14.89 4.37
C LYS A 44 16.86 14.16 3.10
N ALA A 45 15.87 13.88 2.26
CA ALA A 45 16.05 13.33 0.93
C ALA A 45 15.23 14.14 -0.08
N LEU A 46 15.79 14.37 -1.26
CA LEU A 46 15.07 14.97 -2.37
C LEU A 46 14.47 13.88 -3.25
N HIS A 47 13.15 13.79 -3.23
CA HIS A 47 12.42 12.87 -4.08
C HIS A 47 11.86 13.61 -5.31
N ARG A 48 12.45 13.36 -6.48
CA ARG A 48 11.94 13.91 -7.74
C ARG A 48 10.73 13.11 -8.18
N THR A 49 9.55 13.64 -7.89
CA THR A 49 8.30 13.12 -8.45
C THR A 49 7.85 13.98 -9.62
N PRO A 50 7.25 13.40 -10.66
CA PRO A 50 6.45 14.18 -11.61
C PRO A 50 5.39 14.98 -10.85
N ARG A 51 4.88 16.06 -11.45
CA ARG A 51 3.78 16.84 -10.85
C ARG A 51 2.72 15.91 -10.31
N ILE A 52 2.20 16.24 -9.13
CA ILE A 52 1.10 15.48 -8.51
C ILE A 52 -0.06 15.50 -9.49
N GLU A 53 -0.29 14.37 -10.16
CA GLU A 53 -1.49 14.18 -10.95
C GLU A 53 -2.68 14.17 -9.97
N GLU A 54 -3.71 14.95 -10.28
CA GLU A 54 -4.94 14.98 -9.46
C GLU A 54 -5.53 13.58 -9.27
N ASP A 55 -5.44 12.75 -10.32
CA ASP A 55 -5.84 11.35 -10.28
C ASP A 55 -4.66 10.42 -10.66
N PRO A 56 -4.37 9.41 -9.85
CA PRO A 56 -3.24 8.50 -10.09
C PRO A 56 -3.47 7.62 -11.32
N ALA A 57 -2.38 7.23 -12.00
CA ALA A 57 -2.42 6.31 -13.12
C ALA A 57 -3.10 4.96 -12.72
N PRO A 58 -3.84 4.30 -13.63
CA PRO A 58 -4.61 3.08 -13.34
C PRO A 58 -3.81 1.99 -12.62
N TYR A 59 -2.59 1.69 -13.10
CA TYR A 59 -1.75 0.67 -12.50
C TYR A 59 -1.35 0.99 -11.04
N LYS A 60 -1.20 2.29 -10.70
CA LYS A 60 -0.91 2.74 -9.33
C LYS A 60 -2.08 2.46 -8.39
N ILE A 61 -3.31 2.68 -8.86
CA ILE A 61 -4.53 2.37 -8.11
C ILE A 61 -4.57 0.87 -7.83
N ARG A 62 -4.48 0.05 -8.87
CA ARG A 62 -4.53 -1.41 -8.80
C ARG A 62 -3.51 -1.97 -7.83
N LEU A 63 -2.21 -1.67 -8.03
CA LEU A 63 -1.14 -2.21 -7.19
C LEU A 63 -1.25 -1.77 -5.73
N ARG A 64 -1.52 -0.49 -5.49
CA ARG A 64 -1.68 0.04 -4.14
C ARG A 64 -2.84 -0.61 -3.38
N ASP A 65 -3.96 -0.82 -4.04
CA ASP A 65 -5.13 -1.40 -3.41
C ASP A 65 -4.97 -2.90 -3.16
N ARG A 66 -4.41 -3.65 -4.13
CA ARG A 66 -4.00 -5.03 -3.94
C ARG A 66 -3.05 -5.18 -2.76
N ASN A 67 -1.98 -4.41 -2.76
CA ASN A 67 -0.92 -4.53 -1.76
C ASN A 67 -1.36 -4.13 -0.35
N ARG A 68 -2.24 -3.12 -0.21
CA ARG A 68 -2.86 -2.80 1.09
C ARG A 68 -3.63 -3.97 1.67
N ARG A 69 -4.43 -4.66 0.85
CA ARG A 69 -5.16 -5.86 1.30
C ARG A 69 -4.21 -7.00 1.66
N ARG A 70 -3.13 -7.18 0.88
CA ARG A 70 -2.09 -8.18 1.18
C ARG A 70 -1.45 -7.94 2.55
N VAL A 71 -1.01 -6.72 2.84
CA VAL A 71 -0.42 -6.38 4.16
C VAL A 71 -1.39 -6.71 5.29
N ILE A 72 -2.64 -6.27 5.17
CA ILE A 72 -3.65 -6.50 6.21
C ILE A 72 -3.94 -8.00 6.37
N ARG A 73 -4.04 -8.75 5.28
CA ARG A 73 -4.30 -10.20 5.33
C ARG A 73 -3.10 -10.98 5.87
N ARG A 74 -1.87 -10.58 5.54
CA ARG A 74 -0.63 -11.25 5.94
C ARG A 74 -0.28 -10.99 7.40
N HIS A 75 -0.49 -9.76 7.86
CA HIS A 75 0.08 -9.31 9.13
C HIS A 75 -0.93 -9.02 10.25
N PHE A 76 -2.22 -9.01 10.00
CA PHE A 76 -3.19 -8.59 11.02
C PHE A 76 -4.31 -9.60 11.22
N GLY A 77 -4.75 -9.74 12.48
CA GLY A 77 -5.87 -10.60 12.85
C GLY A 77 -7.24 -10.00 12.50
N LEU A 78 -8.30 -10.76 12.73
CA LEU A 78 -9.67 -10.41 12.35
C LEU A 78 -10.15 -9.07 12.94
N LEU A 79 -9.77 -8.74 14.16
CA LEU A 79 -10.17 -7.49 14.83
C LEU A 79 -9.72 -6.24 14.06
N VAL A 80 -8.56 -6.29 13.39
CA VAL A 80 -8.06 -5.20 12.55
C VAL A 80 -8.51 -5.37 11.10
N ARG A 81 -8.56 -6.60 10.62
CA ARG A 81 -8.90 -6.93 9.23
C ARG A 81 -10.32 -6.54 8.86
N ILE A 82 -11.31 -6.86 9.72
CA ILE A 82 -12.73 -6.60 9.44
C ILE A 82 -12.99 -5.10 9.24
N PRO A 83 -12.69 -4.21 10.21
CA PRO A 83 -12.98 -2.78 10.04
C PRO A 83 -12.16 -2.14 8.91
N PHE A 84 -10.92 -2.61 8.69
CA PHE A 84 -10.12 -2.16 7.55
C PHE A 84 -10.81 -2.51 6.22
N LEU A 85 -11.21 -3.76 6.03
CA LEU A 85 -11.84 -4.20 4.78
C LEU A 85 -13.20 -3.53 4.56
N ALA A 86 -14.01 -3.36 5.59
CA ALA A 86 -15.28 -2.63 5.49
C ALA A 86 -15.05 -1.19 4.97
N ARG A 87 -14.14 -0.44 5.63
CA ARG A 87 -13.78 0.90 5.18
C ARG A 87 -13.14 0.91 3.79
N PHE A 88 -12.29 -0.06 3.50
CA PHE A 88 -11.63 -0.20 2.20
C PHE A 88 -12.67 -0.34 1.09
N PHE A 89 -13.58 -1.30 1.20
CA PHE A 89 -14.60 -1.53 0.16
C PHE A 89 -15.53 -0.35 0.00
N ILE A 90 -15.99 0.28 1.09
CA ILE A 90 -16.81 1.50 1.01
C ILE A 90 -16.10 2.58 0.19
N THR A 91 -14.84 2.87 0.53
CA THR A 91 -14.08 3.92 -0.19
C THR A 91 -13.80 3.55 -1.64
N ARG A 92 -13.65 2.26 -1.96
CA ARG A 92 -13.45 1.82 -3.37
C ARG A 92 -14.73 1.90 -4.16
N ILE A 93 -15.87 1.58 -3.59
CA ILE A 93 -17.18 1.77 -4.25
C ILE A 93 -17.40 3.26 -4.59
N ILE A 94 -17.10 4.17 -3.66
CA ILE A 94 -17.19 5.61 -3.92
C ILE A 94 -16.28 6.03 -5.09
N LEU A 95 -15.04 5.53 -5.13
CA LEU A 95 -14.12 5.81 -6.25
C LEU A 95 -14.60 5.21 -7.57
N LEU A 96 -15.12 3.99 -7.53
CA LEU A 96 -15.68 3.33 -8.71
C LEU A 96 -16.83 4.15 -9.30
N VAL A 97 -17.78 4.59 -8.47
CA VAL A 97 -18.87 5.47 -8.90
C VAL A 97 -18.33 6.77 -9.49
N ARG A 98 -17.37 7.42 -8.79
CA ARG A 98 -16.74 8.67 -9.26
C ARG A 98 -16.13 8.52 -10.65
N TYR A 99 -15.33 7.47 -10.89
CA TYR A 99 -14.68 7.25 -12.18
C TYR A 99 -15.69 6.84 -13.27
N SER A 100 -16.71 6.05 -12.91
CA SER A 100 -17.78 5.66 -13.85
C SER A 100 -18.59 6.87 -14.32
N VAL A 101 -18.98 7.77 -13.41
CA VAL A 101 -19.69 9.02 -13.76
C VAL A 101 -18.82 9.94 -14.64
N ARG A 102 -17.51 9.92 -14.45
CA ARG A 102 -16.55 10.68 -15.29
C ARG A 102 -16.20 9.97 -16.60
N LEU A 103 -16.76 8.80 -16.87
CA LEU A 103 -16.44 7.94 -18.03
C LEU A 103 -14.94 7.55 -18.09
N ASP A 104 -14.27 7.56 -16.95
CA ASP A 104 -12.85 7.16 -16.82
C ASP A 104 -12.75 5.65 -16.61
N TRP A 105 -13.05 4.90 -17.63
CA TRP A 105 -13.09 3.44 -17.61
C TRP A 105 -11.75 2.79 -17.21
N PRO A 106 -10.57 3.29 -17.67
CA PRO A 106 -9.29 2.70 -17.24
C PRO A 106 -9.09 2.73 -15.73
N ARG A 107 -9.46 3.84 -15.04
CA ARG A 107 -9.37 3.93 -13.58
C ARG A 107 -10.47 3.15 -12.88
N ALA A 108 -11.68 3.12 -13.41
CA ALA A 108 -12.76 2.29 -12.87
C ALA A 108 -12.38 0.80 -12.86
N VAL A 109 -11.85 0.29 -13.97
CA VAL A 109 -11.36 -1.09 -14.10
C VAL A 109 -10.20 -1.35 -13.12
N ALA A 110 -9.26 -0.41 -12.97
CA ALA A 110 -8.15 -0.54 -12.04
C ALA A 110 -8.60 -0.63 -10.56
N VAL A 111 -9.66 0.09 -10.19
CA VAL A 111 -10.28 -0.03 -8.86
C VAL A 111 -10.82 -1.43 -8.64
N VAL A 112 -11.58 -1.96 -9.60
CA VAL A 112 -12.14 -3.33 -9.52
C VAL A 112 -11.01 -4.36 -9.42
N GLN A 113 -10.01 -4.28 -10.30
CA GLN A 113 -8.84 -5.18 -10.27
C GLN A 113 -8.13 -5.13 -8.91
N GLY A 114 -7.88 -3.93 -8.36
CA GLY A 114 -7.29 -3.76 -7.04
C GLY A 114 -8.14 -4.33 -5.90
N MET A 115 -9.46 -4.43 -6.07
CA MET A 115 -10.37 -5.03 -5.08
C MET A 115 -10.40 -6.56 -5.11
N ILE A 116 -10.16 -7.20 -6.25
CA ILE A 116 -10.33 -8.65 -6.43
C ILE A 116 -9.01 -9.42 -6.57
N GLU A 117 -7.96 -8.77 -7.08
CA GLU A 117 -6.66 -9.40 -7.30
C GLU A 117 -6.06 -9.94 -5.98
N PRO A 118 -5.56 -11.18 -5.93
CA PRO A 118 -5.01 -11.80 -4.72
C PRO A 118 -3.76 -11.10 -4.17
#